data_b309babcac89713aeb4b4224a80d2883
#
_entry.id   b309babcac89713aeb4b4224a80d2883
#
_cell.length_a   1.000
_cell.length_b   1.000
_cell.length_c   1.000
_cell.angle_alpha   90.00
_cell.angle_beta   90.00
_cell.angle_gamma   90.00
#
_symmetry.space_group_name_H-M   'P 1'
#
loop_
_entity.id
_entity.type
_entity.pdbx_description
1 polymer ?
#
loop_
_entity_poly.entity_id
_entity_poly.type
_entity_poly.pdbx_seq_one_letter_code
_entity_poly.pdbx_strand_id
1 'polypeptide(L)'
;MATINQLVRKPRKAKIEKSNVPALEGCPQKRGVCTRVYTTTPKKPNSALRKVARVRLTTGYEVASYIGGEGHNLQEHSVVLVRGGRVKDLPGVRYHVVRGSLDTQGVPARRQGRSKYGAKRPKS
;
A
#
# COMPACT_ATOMS: atom_id res chain seq x y z
N MET A 1 -3.07 38.72 13.75
CA MET A 1 -1.79 38.86 13.03
C MET A 1 -0.65 38.95 14.05
N ALA A 2 0.38 38.15 13.90
CA ALA A 2 1.49 38.13 14.86
C ALA A 2 2.42 39.32 14.63
N THR A 3 2.82 39.98 15.73
CA THR A 3 3.79 41.06 15.68
C THR A 3 5.21 40.54 15.72
N ILE A 4 6.19 41.36 15.31
CA ILE A 4 7.60 40.96 15.34
C ILE A 4 8.02 40.58 16.77
N ASN A 5 7.57 41.32 17.78
CA ASN A 5 7.89 41.06 19.18
C ASN A 5 7.35 39.69 19.63
N GLN A 6 6.17 39.29 19.17
CA GLN A 6 5.61 37.98 19.47
C GLN A 6 6.45 36.85 18.87
N LEU A 7 6.95 37.02 17.66
CA LEU A 7 7.79 36.02 16.99
C LEU A 7 9.18 35.93 17.63
N VAL A 8 9.70 37.02 18.17
CA VAL A 8 10.97 36.99 18.90
C VAL A 8 10.85 36.20 20.21
N ARG A 9 9.74 36.40 20.93
CA ARG A 9 9.49 35.67 22.18
C ARG A 9 9.17 34.19 21.96
N LYS A 10 8.37 33.89 20.93
CA LYS A 10 7.93 32.52 20.60
C LYS A 10 8.19 32.27 19.12
N PRO A 11 9.40 31.86 18.76
CA PRO A 11 9.68 31.59 17.35
C PRO A 11 8.80 30.45 16.83
N ARG A 12 8.47 30.53 15.55
CA ARG A 12 7.67 29.51 14.90
C ARG A 12 8.45 28.20 14.84
N LYS A 13 7.78 27.14 15.21
CA LYS A 13 8.34 25.79 15.09
C LYS A 13 7.75 25.14 13.84
N ALA A 14 8.61 24.48 13.07
CA ALA A 14 8.14 23.72 11.93
C ALA A 14 7.26 22.57 12.40
N LYS A 15 6.17 22.35 11.68
CA LYS A 15 5.29 21.21 11.98
C LYS A 15 6.03 19.91 11.65
N ILE A 16 5.92 18.97 12.54
CA ILE A 16 6.48 17.64 12.31
C ILE A 16 5.48 16.86 11.48
N GLU A 17 5.91 16.43 10.29
CA GLU A 17 5.09 15.61 9.44
C GLU A 17 5.28 14.14 9.80
N LYS A 18 4.16 13.49 10.15
CA LYS A 18 4.18 12.06 10.42
C LYS A 18 4.12 11.29 9.11
N SER A 19 4.90 10.22 9.03
CA SER A 19 4.85 9.33 7.87
C SER A 19 3.48 8.67 7.76
N ASN A 20 2.96 8.60 6.55
CA ASN A 20 1.73 7.86 6.26
C ASN A 20 1.97 6.35 6.14
N VAL A 21 3.24 5.96 6.09
CA VAL A 21 3.64 4.55 5.90
C VAL A 21 4.69 4.14 6.95
N PRO A 22 4.37 4.22 8.24
CA PRO A 22 5.36 3.95 9.30
C PRO A 22 5.88 2.52 9.29
N ALA A 23 5.09 1.56 8.79
CA ALA A 23 5.50 0.16 8.74
C ALA A 23 6.66 -0.11 7.79
N LEU A 24 6.91 0.79 6.84
CA LEU A 24 8.03 0.65 5.89
C LEU A 24 9.36 1.13 6.46
N GLU A 25 9.34 1.89 7.55
CA GLU A 25 10.54 2.40 8.24
C GLU A 25 11.53 3.11 7.29
N GLY A 26 11.00 3.98 6.42
CA GLY A 26 11.81 4.75 5.49
C GLY A 26 12.30 3.99 4.27
N CYS A 27 11.81 2.78 4.05
CA CYS A 27 12.15 1.99 2.86
C CYS A 27 11.10 2.16 1.77
N PRO A 28 11.48 2.08 0.48
CA PRO A 28 10.46 2.17 -0.58
C PRO A 28 9.52 0.97 -0.60
N GLN A 29 10.01 -0.23 -0.26
CA GLN A 29 9.20 -1.44 -0.14
C GLN A 29 9.72 -2.29 1.03
N LYS A 30 8.87 -3.19 1.52
CA LYS A 30 9.23 -4.20 2.51
C LYS A 30 8.60 -5.54 2.15
N ARG A 31 9.35 -6.60 2.40
CA ARG A 31 8.86 -7.95 2.24
C ARG A 31 8.00 -8.34 3.44
N GLY A 32 7.00 -9.17 3.19
CA GLY A 32 6.16 -9.69 4.25
C GLY A 32 5.51 -11.00 3.85
N VAL A 33 4.84 -11.61 4.80
CA VAL A 33 4.12 -12.87 4.61
C VAL A 33 2.63 -12.61 4.84
N CYS A 34 1.79 -13.08 3.93
CA CYS A 34 0.34 -12.95 4.07
C CYS A 34 -0.14 -13.81 5.23
N THR A 35 -0.82 -13.18 6.20
CA THR A 35 -1.45 -13.90 7.31
C THR A 35 -2.91 -14.19 7.01
N ARG A 36 -3.53 -13.38 6.15
CA ARG A 36 -4.92 -13.54 5.75
C ARG A 36 -5.15 -12.82 4.42
N VAL A 37 -5.92 -13.43 3.56
CA VAL A 37 -6.35 -12.80 2.29
C VAL A 37 -7.88 -12.79 2.28
N TYR A 38 -8.47 -11.62 2.04
CA TYR A 38 -9.92 -11.45 2.12
C TYR A 38 -10.36 -10.32 1.19
N THR A 39 -11.68 -10.17 1.08
CA THR A 39 -12.28 -9.05 0.36
C THR A 39 -12.95 -8.11 1.34
N THR A 40 -13.02 -6.83 0.99
CA THR A 40 -13.68 -5.83 1.81
C THR A 40 -14.46 -4.87 0.93
N THR A 41 -15.52 -4.29 1.48
CA THR A 41 -16.29 -3.28 0.77
C THR A 41 -15.66 -1.91 0.97
N PRO A 42 -15.69 -1.03 -0.06
CA PRO A 42 -15.18 0.33 0.08
C PRO A 42 -16.15 1.21 0.86
N LYS A 43 -15.70 2.43 1.17
CA LYS A 43 -16.54 3.44 1.80
C LYS A 43 -17.68 3.85 0.86
N LYS A 44 -18.81 4.26 1.43
CA LYS A 44 -19.89 4.88 0.66
C LYS A 44 -19.35 6.14 -0.05
N PRO A 45 -19.78 6.46 -1.25
CA PRO A 45 -20.87 5.85 -2.04
C PRO A 45 -20.44 4.68 -2.94
N ASN A 46 -19.22 4.21 -2.82
CA ASN A 46 -18.71 3.14 -3.69
C ASN A 46 -19.17 1.76 -3.21
N SER A 47 -19.28 0.85 -4.16
CA SER A 47 -19.66 -0.53 -3.88
C SER A 47 -18.86 -1.48 -4.76
N ALA A 48 -18.21 -2.44 -4.16
CA ALA A 48 -17.40 -3.44 -4.86
C ALA A 48 -16.87 -4.46 -3.85
N LEU A 49 -16.17 -5.47 -4.35
CA LEU A 49 -15.39 -6.38 -3.51
C LEU A 49 -13.90 -6.10 -3.76
N ARG A 50 -13.28 -5.34 -2.85
CA ARG A 50 -11.87 -5.01 -2.94
C ARG A 50 -11.03 -6.11 -2.33
N LYS A 51 -9.98 -6.54 -3.03
CA LYS A 51 -9.10 -7.63 -2.59
C LYS A 51 -8.01 -7.05 -1.69
N VAL A 52 -7.92 -7.56 -0.48
CA VAL A 52 -7.00 -7.07 0.54
C VAL A 52 -6.29 -8.26 1.18
N ALA A 53 -5.00 -8.11 1.46
CA ALA A 53 -4.22 -9.09 2.19
C ALA A 53 -3.70 -8.45 3.48
N ARG A 54 -3.83 -9.18 4.57
CA ARG A 54 -3.18 -8.79 5.81
C ARG A 54 -1.78 -9.39 5.80
N VAL A 55 -0.76 -8.54 5.86
CA VAL A 55 0.63 -8.93 5.65
C VAL A 55 1.45 -8.59 6.89
N ARG A 56 2.21 -9.56 7.37
CA ARG A 56 3.18 -9.34 8.44
C ARG A 56 4.52 -9.02 7.80
N LEU A 57 4.98 -7.80 7.99
CA LEU A 57 6.23 -7.32 7.39
C LEU A 57 7.46 -7.77 8.17
N THR A 58 8.61 -7.74 7.52
CA THR A 58 9.89 -8.04 8.16
C THR A 58 10.24 -7.05 9.28
N THR A 59 9.62 -5.87 9.28
CA THR A 59 9.76 -4.88 10.36
C THR A 59 8.98 -5.25 11.62
N GLY A 60 8.17 -6.30 11.58
CA GLY A 60 7.34 -6.74 12.70
C GLY A 60 5.93 -6.18 12.69
N TYR A 61 5.63 -5.23 11.82
CA TYR A 61 4.27 -4.68 11.67
C TYR A 61 3.38 -5.60 10.86
N GLU A 62 2.13 -5.68 11.26
CA GLU A 62 1.10 -6.37 10.49
C GLU A 62 0.15 -5.34 9.94
N VAL A 63 0.03 -5.29 8.61
CA VAL A 63 -0.73 -4.24 7.91
C VAL A 63 -1.67 -4.84 6.88
N ALA A 64 -2.76 -4.12 6.61
CA ALA A 64 -3.64 -4.45 5.50
C ALA A 64 -3.12 -3.78 4.23
N SER A 65 -2.94 -4.57 3.18
CA SER A 65 -2.40 -4.10 1.90
C SER A 65 -3.35 -4.44 0.77
N TYR A 66 -3.56 -3.50 -0.13
CA TYR A 66 -4.44 -3.69 -1.28
C TYR A 66 -3.74 -4.48 -2.37
N ILE A 67 -4.45 -5.42 -2.96
CA ILE A 67 -3.95 -6.22 -4.09
C ILE A 67 -4.51 -5.61 -5.37
N GLY A 68 -3.66 -4.97 -6.17
CA GLY A 68 -4.07 -4.31 -7.41
C GLY A 68 -4.32 -5.30 -8.54
N GLY A 69 -5.04 -4.83 -9.57
CA GLY A 69 -5.33 -5.58 -10.79
C GLY A 69 -6.51 -6.51 -10.66
N GLU A 70 -6.79 -7.25 -11.72
CA GLU A 70 -7.88 -8.21 -11.75
C GLU A 70 -7.37 -9.61 -11.40
N GLY A 71 -7.88 -10.15 -10.29
CA GLY A 71 -7.50 -11.47 -9.83
C GLY A 71 -6.11 -11.53 -9.23
N HIS A 72 -5.86 -12.55 -8.46
CA HIS A 72 -4.56 -12.79 -7.84
C HIS A 72 -4.44 -14.26 -7.46
N ASN A 73 -3.21 -14.67 -7.13
CA ASN A 73 -2.93 -16.03 -6.68
C ASN A 73 -2.49 -16.11 -5.22
N LEU A 74 -2.70 -15.03 -4.47
CA LEU A 74 -2.25 -14.96 -3.09
C LEU A 74 -3.13 -15.80 -2.17
N GLN A 75 -2.50 -16.41 -1.20
CA GLN A 75 -3.14 -17.20 -0.17
C GLN A 75 -2.37 -17.03 1.13
N GLU A 76 -2.88 -17.63 2.19
CA GLU A 76 -2.20 -17.58 3.48
C GLU A 76 -0.78 -18.15 3.34
N HIS A 77 0.19 -17.47 3.97
CA HIS A 77 1.63 -17.80 3.94
C HIS A 77 2.36 -17.43 2.64
N SER A 78 1.69 -16.76 1.70
CA SER A 78 2.38 -16.24 0.51
C SER A 78 3.34 -15.12 0.90
N VAL A 79 4.54 -15.12 0.30
CA VAL A 79 5.53 -14.05 0.52
C VAL A 79 5.27 -12.95 -0.51
N VAL A 80 5.14 -11.72 -0.04
CA VAL A 80 4.81 -10.58 -0.90
C VAL A 80 5.72 -9.39 -0.61
N LEU A 81 5.80 -8.49 -1.58
CA LEU A 81 6.48 -7.22 -1.44
C LEU A 81 5.43 -6.13 -1.31
N VAL A 82 5.53 -5.31 -0.26
CA VAL A 82 4.56 -4.25 0.06
C VAL A 82 5.20 -2.89 -0.12
N ARG A 83 4.51 -1.99 -0.80
CA ARG A 83 4.91 -0.59 -0.97
C ARG A 83 3.91 0.34 -0.33
N GLY A 84 4.29 1.59 -0.13
CA GLY A 84 3.38 2.61 0.34
C GLY A 84 2.36 3.01 -0.72
N GLY A 85 1.28 3.60 -0.28
CA GLY A 85 0.21 4.08 -1.14
C GLY A 85 -1.14 3.75 -0.54
N ARG A 86 -1.87 4.79 -0.16
CA ARG A 86 -3.18 4.63 0.46
C ARG A 86 -4.26 4.34 -0.56
N VAL A 87 -5.22 3.50 -0.18
CA VAL A 87 -6.44 3.30 -0.95
C VAL A 87 -7.53 4.17 -0.32
N LYS A 88 -7.97 5.18 -1.07
CA LYS A 88 -8.93 6.16 -0.56
C LYS A 88 -10.27 5.54 -0.20
N ASP A 89 -10.70 4.54 -0.95
CA ASP A 89 -11.98 3.86 -0.75
C ASP A 89 -11.99 2.91 0.45
N LEU A 90 -10.83 2.53 0.94
CA LEU A 90 -10.73 1.54 2.02
C LEU A 90 -10.13 2.18 3.27
N PRO A 91 -10.86 2.16 4.39
CA PRO A 91 -10.33 2.72 5.63
C PRO A 91 -9.19 1.88 6.19
N GLY A 92 -8.12 2.52 6.62
CA GLY A 92 -6.97 1.86 7.24
C GLY A 92 -6.03 1.14 6.30
N VAL A 93 -6.27 1.16 4.98
CA VAL A 93 -5.38 0.53 4.00
C VAL A 93 -4.43 1.59 3.47
N ARG A 94 -3.17 1.53 3.91
CA ARG A 94 -2.13 2.51 3.57
C ARG A 94 -1.06 1.96 2.64
N TYR A 95 -1.20 0.70 2.23
CA TYR A 95 -0.15 -0.02 1.52
C TYR A 95 -0.73 -0.77 0.34
N HIS A 96 0.14 -1.10 -0.62
CA HIS A 96 -0.21 -1.92 -1.78
C HIS A 96 0.76 -3.08 -1.90
N VAL A 97 0.27 -4.22 -2.35
CA VAL A 97 1.10 -5.36 -2.73
C VAL A 97 1.64 -5.11 -4.13
N VAL A 98 2.95 -5.30 -4.32
CA VAL A 98 3.60 -5.14 -5.63
C VAL A 98 3.36 -6.39 -6.47
N ARG A 99 2.70 -6.23 -7.63
CA ARG A 99 2.42 -7.34 -8.54
C ARG A 99 3.67 -7.70 -9.34
N GLY A 100 3.83 -9.00 -9.59
CA GLY A 100 4.96 -9.51 -10.38
C GLY A 100 6.23 -9.71 -9.59
N SER A 101 6.16 -9.62 -8.26
CA SER A 101 7.32 -9.80 -7.37
C SER A 101 7.04 -10.91 -6.37
N LEU A 102 8.07 -11.68 -6.03
CA LEU A 102 7.99 -12.77 -5.05
C LEU A 102 6.85 -13.74 -5.44
N ASP A 103 5.95 -14.06 -4.50
CA ASP A 103 4.86 -15.01 -4.75
C ASP A 103 3.65 -14.38 -5.47
N THR A 104 3.67 -13.08 -5.70
CA THR A 104 2.57 -12.40 -6.38
C THR A 104 2.77 -12.41 -7.88
N GLN A 105 1.88 -13.09 -8.60
CA GLN A 105 1.93 -13.09 -10.06
C GLN A 105 1.47 -11.74 -10.61
N GLY A 106 2.01 -11.38 -11.79
CA GLY A 106 1.50 -10.24 -12.53
C GLY A 106 0.11 -10.52 -13.12
N VAL A 107 -0.51 -9.49 -13.66
CA VAL A 107 -1.81 -9.63 -14.32
C VAL A 107 -1.57 -10.05 -15.78
N PRO A 108 -1.87 -11.29 -16.18
CA PRO A 108 -1.43 -11.81 -17.48
C PRO A 108 -2.13 -11.18 -18.68
N ALA A 109 -3.36 -10.71 -18.52
CA ALA A 109 -4.14 -10.14 -19.62
C ALA A 109 -3.92 -8.64 -19.80
N ARG A 110 -3.06 -8.03 -19.02
CA ARG A 110 -2.87 -6.59 -19.04
C ARG A 110 -1.98 -6.17 -20.21
N ARG A 111 -2.44 -5.21 -21.01
CA ARG A 111 -1.69 -4.69 -22.16
C ARG A 111 -1.18 -3.27 -21.96
N GLN A 112 -1.83 -2.50 -21.10
CA GLN A 112 -1.44 -1.13 -20.77
C GLN A 112 -1.14 -1.03 -19.29
N GLY A 113 -0.18 -0.16 -18.92
CA GLY A 113 0.22 0.01 -17.54
C GLY A 113 0.84 -1.24 -16.94
N ARG A 114 1.51 -2.03 -17.75
CA ARG A 114 2.05 -3.35 -17.36
C ARG A 114 3.03 -3.28 -16.20
N SER A 115 3.81 -2.23 -16.14
CA SER A 115 4.79 -2.06 -15.05
C SER A 115 4.13 -2.01 -13.68
N LYS A 116 2.95 -1.40 -13.60
CA LYS A 116 2.22 -1.28 -12.33
C LYS A 116 1.63 -2.60 -11.86
N TYR A 117 1.40 -3.54 -12.78
CA TYR A 117 0.72 -4.80 -12.48
C TYR A 117 1.58 -6.02 -12.76
N GLY A 118 2.87 -5.81 -13.00
CA GLY A 118 3.81 -6.91 -13.20
C GLY A 118 3.55 -7.76 -14.42
N ALA A 119 2.90 -7.20 -15.44
CA ALA A 119 2.58 -7.95 -16.66
C ALA A 119 3.77 -7.96 -17.63
N LYS A 120 4.01 -9.10 -18.24
CA LYS A 120 5.05 -9.24 -19.24
C LYS A 120 4.62 -8.63 -20.58
N ARG A 121 5.60 -8.27 -21.39
CA ARG A 121 5.33 -7.74 -22.73
C ARG A 121 4.56 -8.78 -23.55
N PRO A 122 3.42 -8.41 -24.14
CA PRO A 122 2.70 -9.36 -24.97
C PRO A 122 3.50 -9.74 -26.21
N LYS A 123 3.51 -11.01 -26.50
CA LYS A 123 4.12 -11.49 -27.75
C LYS A 123 3.19 -11.15 -28.90
N SER A 124 3.73 -10.48 -29.90
CA SER A 124 2.99 -10.12 -31.11
C SER A 124 2.84 -11.31 -32.03
#